data_7461d6f1df320a015fd0cad31df6b870
#
_entry.id   7461d6f1df320a015fd0cad31df6b870
#
_cell.length_a   1.000
_cell.length_b   1.000
_cell.length_c   1.000
_cell.angle_alpha   90.00
_cell.angle_beta   90.00
_cell.angle_gamma   90.00
#
_symmetry.space_group_name_H-M   'P 1'
#
loop_
_entity.id
_entity.type
_entity.pdbx_description
1 polymer ?
#
loop_
_entity_poly.entity_id
_entity_poly.type
_entity_poly.pdbx_seq_one_letter_code
_entity_poly.pdbx_strand_id
1 'polypeptide(L)' 'MSKIKYTYYIEQDKNKDGNYIQSWSIYKTPIVKTIKIKTFNKLSEASDFLDKYESN' A
#
# COMPACT_ATOMS: atom_id res chain seq x y z
N MET A 1 7.53 26.89 -5.17
CA MET A 1 7.31 25.99 -4.07
C MET A 1 7.07 24.57 -4.53
N SER A 2 7.76 23.65 -3.96
CA SER A 2 7.63 22.28 -4.39
C SER A 2 6.60 21.53 -3.57
N LYS A 3 5.92 20.61 -4.22
CA LYS A 3 4.96 19.75 -3.57
C LYS A 3 5.57 18.37 -3.42
N ILE A 4 5.32 17.76 -2.27
CA ILE A 4 5.76 16.41 -2.05
C ILE A 4 4.80 15.48 -2.77
N LYS A 5 5.34 14.69 -3.67
CA LYS A 5 4.55 13.71 -4.37
C LYS A 5 4.66 12.37 -3.66
N TYR A 6 3.52 11.77 -3.43
CA TYR A 6 3.47 10.45 -2.81
C TYR A 6 3.20 9.41 -3.86
N THR A 7 3.86 8.28 -3.70
CA THR A 7 3.61 7.12 -4.54
C THR A 7 2.93 6.06 -3.69
N TYR A 8 1.82 5.57 -4.18
CA TYR A 8 1.07 4.53 -3.47
C TYR A 8 1.22 3.22 -4.20
N TYR A 9 1.35 2.14 -3.46
CA TYR A 9 1.45 0.83 -4.07
C TYR A 9 0.94 -0.23 -3.12
N ILE A 10 0.63 -1.41 -3.70
CA ILE A 10 0.13 -2.54 -2.94
C ILE A 10 1.22 -3.59 -2.91
N GLU A 11 1.42 -4.19 -1.75
CA GLU A 11 2.39 -5.25 -1.61
C GLU A 11 1.76 -6.40 -0.85
N GLN A 12 1.95 -7.63 -1.33
CA GLN A 12 1.46 -8.79 -0.63
C GLN A 12 2.35 -9.06 0.57
N ASP A 13 1.71 -9.29 1.71
CA ASP A 13 2.45 -9.50 2.95
C ASP A 13 3.05 -10.89 3.00
N LYS A 14 4.08 -11.02 3.83
CA LYS A 14 4.74 -12.29 4.05
C LYS A 14 4.72 -12.62 5.53
N ASN A 15 4.71 -13.91 5.84
CA ASN A 15 4.86 -14.32 7.22
C ASN A 15 6.34 -14.31 7.60
N LYS A 16 6.64 -14.69 8.83
CA LYS A 16 8.02 -14.64 9.30
C LYS A 16 8.92 -15.66 8.62
N ASP A 17 8.34 -16.63 7.95
CA ASP A 17 9.10 -17.62 7.19
C ASP A 17 9.42 -17.15 5.78
N GLY A 18 8.91 -15.98 5.40
CA GLY A 18 9.14 -15.44 4.08
C GLY A 18 8.16 -15.92 3.04
N ASN A 19 7.09 -16.57 3.45
CA ASN A 19 6.07 -17.04 2.52
C ASN A 19 4.95 -16.00 2.42
N TYR A 20 4.42 -15.83 1.21
CA TYR A 20 3.31 -14.90 1.00
C TYR A 20 2.05 -15.44 1.65
N ILE A 21 1.30 -14.53 2.24
CA ILE A 21 0.02 -14.86 2.86
C ILE A 21 -1.08 -14.06 2.17
N GLN A 22 -2.32 -14.39 2.48
CA GLN A 22 -3.46 -13.71 1.88
C GLN A 22 -3.72 -12.39 2.61
N SER A 23 -2.79 -11.48 2.43
CA SER A 23 -2.88 -10.18 3.06
C SER A 23 -2.13 -9.18 2.19
N TRP A 24 -2.77 -8.07 1.87
CA TRP A 24 -2.17 -7.05 1.01
C TRP A 24 -2.23 -5.72 1.71
N SER A 25 -1.11 -5.04 1.72
CA SER A 25 -1.00 -3.75 2.40
C SER A 25 -0.74 -2.65 1.40
N ILE A 26 -1.30 -1.49 1.68
CA ILE A 26 -1.09 -0.32 0.86
C ILE A 26 -0.07 0.57 1.53
N TYR A 27 0.92 0.97 0.77
CA TYR A 27 2.00 1.81 1.27
C TYR A 27 2.01 3.15 0.57
N LYS A 28 2.36 4.15 1.32
CA LYS A 28 2.59 5.49 0.81
C LYS A 28 4.07 5.78 0.99
N THR A 29 4.73 6.14 -0.09
CA THR A 29 6.16 6.36 -0.07
C THR A 29 6.47 7.83 -0.29
N PRO A 30 6.60 8.61 0.78
CA PRO A 30 7.15 9.96 0.64
C PRO A 30 8.65 9.86 0.40
N ILE A 31 9.23 10.99 0.07
CA ILE A 31 10.64 11.01 -0.26
C ILE A 31 11.50 10.41 0.86
N VAL A 32 11.06 10.59 2.10
CA VAL A 32 11.91 10.26 3.25
C VAL A 32 11.68 8.86 3.78
N LYS A 33 10.42 8.40 3.81
CA LYS A 33 10.18 7.07 4.38
C LYS A 33 8.83 6.53 3.92
N THR A 34 8.74 5.21 3.98
CA THR A 34 7.54 4.49 3.56
C THR A 34 6.61 4.30 4.75
N ILE A 35 5.33 4.52 4.54
CA ILE A 35 4.33 4.39 5.59
C ILE A 35 3.27 3.41 5.11
N LYS A 36 2.96 2.43 5.96
CA LYS A 36 1.86 1.52 5.67
C LYS A 36 0.55 2.20 6.04
N ILE A 37 -0.38 2.24 5.09
CA ILE A 37 -1.65 2.92 5.28
C ILE A 37 -2.71 1.98 5.82
N LYS A 38 -2.88 0.83 5.17
CA LYS A 38 -3.93 -0.09 5.54
C LYS A 38 -3.63 -1.48 5.00
N THR A 39 -4.22 -2.49 5.63
CA THR A 39 -4.04 -3.87 5.23
C THR A 39 -5.40 -4.49 4.91
N PHE A 40 -5.44 -5.27 3.85
CA PHE A 40 -6.64 -5.98 3.42
C PHE A 40 -6.31 -7.45 3.27
N ASN A 41 -7.34 -8.30 3.37
CA ASN A 41 -7.13 -9.71 3.15
C ASN A 41 -7.61 -10.17 1.77
N LYS A 42 -7.94 -9.22 0.90
CA LYS A 42 -8.28 -9.49 -0.49
C LYS A 42 -7.61 -8.46 -1.39
N LEU A 43 -7.02 -8.92 -2.47
CA LEU A 43 -6.36 -8.02 -3.39
C LEU A 43 -7.35 -7.05 -4.03
N SER A 44 -8.53 -7.53 -4.37
CA SER A 44 -9.52 -6.65 -4.99
C SER A 44 -9.92 -5.50 -4.09
N GLU A 45 -10.02 -5.76 -2.80
CA GLU A 45 -10.35 -4.70 -1.84
C GLU A 45 -9.22 -3.69 -1.73
N ALA A 46 -7.99 -4.17 -1.72
CA ALA A 46 -6.84 -3.28 -1.66
C ALA A 46 -6.78 -2.42 -2.91
N SER A 47 -7.03 -3.02 -4.06
CA SER A 47 -6.99 -2.28 -5.32
C SER A 47 -8.09 -1.22 -5.37
N ASP A 48 -9.29 -1.56 -4.91
CA ASP A 48 -10.38 -0.58 -4.87
C ASP A 48 -10.05 0.59 -3.96
N PHE A 49 -9.48 0.28 -2.82
CA PHE A 49 -9.09 1.33 -1.88
C PHE A 49 -8.04 2.24 -2.49
N LEU A 50 -7.06 1.66 -3.17
CA LEU A 50 -6.00 2.44 -3.76
C LEU A 50 -6.54 3.35 -4.85
N ASP A 51 -7.47 2.86 -5.66
CA ASP A 51 -8.10 3.67 -6.70
C ASP A 51 -8.78 4.89 -6.10
N LYS A 52 -9.54 4.69 -5.05
CA LYS A 52 -10.23 5.79 -4.40
C LYS A 52 -9.24 6.77 -3.80
N TYR A 53 -8.20 6.24 -3.22
CA TYR A 53 -7.22 7.06 -2.53
C TYR A 53 -6.48 7.96 -3.52
N GLU A 54 -6.14 7.41 -4.67
CA GLU A 54 -5.41 8.16 -5.67
C GLU A 54 -6.31 9.11 -6.46
N SER A 55 -7.59 8.84 -6.51
CA SER A 55 -8.52 9.69 -7.23
C SER A 55 -8.76 11.02 -6.56
N ASN A 56 -8.44 11.12 -5.32
CA ASN A 56 -8.60 12.39 -4.59
C ASN A 56 -7.36 13.29 -4.79
#